data_d81f67d5061cbfc07d8ed73916386afd
#
_entry.id   d81f67d5061cbfc07d8ed73916386afd
#
_cell.length_a   1.000
_cell.length_b   1.000
_cell.length_c   1.000
_cell.angle_alpha   90.00
_cell.angle_beta   90.00
_cell.angle_gamma   90.00
#
_symmetry.space_group_name_H-M   'P 1'
#
loop_
_entity.id
_entity.type
_entity.pdbx_description
1 polymer ?
#
loop_
_entity_poly.entity_id
_entity_poly.type
_entity_poly.pdbx_seq_one_letter_code
_entity_poly.pdbx_strand_id
1 'polypeptide(L)'
;MYKRQSGDTTAGGLSRIDWSITDDINAVAISLGANDMLRGIPPSFSKENLSKIIMKVKENNLPILLIGIKSIENYGAEYKNEFDSIFSNLADEFELFLYPDLMAPILNKEKDLSLYLQEDMLHPNEKGVEIIVQEILPTITNFIDSFNNKN
;
A
#
# COMPACT_ATOMS: atom_id res chain seq x y z
N MET A 1 4.66 11.48 -11.59
CA MET A 1 4.56 12.49 -10.51
C MET A 1 4.32 11.80 -9.17
N TYR A 2 5.08 12.15 -8.13
CA TYR A 2 4.94 11.54 -6.81
C TYR A 2 4.12 12.47 -5.91
N LYS A 3 2.93 12.03 -5.48
CA LYS A 3 2.07 12.80 -4.57
C LYS A 3 1.99 12.09 -3.22
N ARG A 4 2.82 12.51 -2.26
CA ARG A 4 2.84 11.99 -0.90
C ARG A 4 2.34 13.05 0.08
N GLN A 5 1.43 12.64 0.96
CA GLN A 5 1.08 13.41 2.15
C GLN A 5 1.36 12.54 3.37
N SER A 6 2.25 12.99 4.24
CA SER A 6 2.57 12.28 5.48
C SER A 6 1.33 12.22 6.37
N GLY A 7 1.09 11.06 7.02
CA GLY A 7 -0.07 10.89 7.89
C GLY A 7 -1.41 10.68 7.16
N ASP A 8 -1.40 10.48 5.83
CA ASP A 8 -2.61 10.34 5.04
C ASP A 8 -3.32 9.00 5.30
N THR A 9 -4.65 9.06 5.42
CA THR A 9 -5.53 7.91 5.54
C THR A 9 -6.10 7.51 4.19
N THR A 10 -6.80 6.36 4.14
CA THR A 10 -7.55 5.98 2.93
C THR A 10 -8.61 7.01 2.56
N ALA A 11 -9.28 7.63 3.55
CA ALA A 11 -10.22 8.72 3.31
C ALA A 11 -9.55 9.96 2.72
N GLY A 12 -8.35 10.33 3.22
CA GLY A 12 -7.55 11.42 2.64
C GLY A 12 -7.12 11.13 1.22
N GLY A 13 -6.66 9.90 0.94
CA GLY A 13 -6.35 9.45 -0.41
C GLY A 13 -7.54 9.54 -1.36
N LEU A 14 -8.72 9.09 -0.91
CA LEU A 14 -9.97 9.15 -1.69
C LEU A 14 -10.36 10.58 -2.01
N SER A 15 -10.22 11.50 -1.07
CA SER A 15 -10.63 12.92 -1.29
C SER A 15 -9.79 13.64 -2.35
N ARG A 16 -8.60 13.14 -2.66
CA ARG A 16 -7.67 13.77 -3.61
C ARG A 16 -7.38 12.97 -4.88
N ILE A 17 -7.94 11.76 -5.02
CA ILE A 17 -7.60 10.90 -6.14
C ILE A 17 -7.91 11.56 -7.49
N ASP A 18 -9.02 12.27 -7.61
CA ASP A 18 -9.44 12.93 -8.86
C ASP A 18 -8.43 14.00 -9.33
N TRP A 19 -7.78 14.69 -8.40
CA TRP A 19 -6.72 15.66 -8.76
C TRP A 19 -5.35 15.00 -8.93
N SER A 20 -5.21 13.77 -8.46
CA SER A 20 -3.96 13.03 -8.56
C SER A 20 -3.79 12.35 -9.91
N ILE A 21 -4.89 12.05 -10.59
CA ILE A 21 -4.91 11.48 -11.93
C ILE A 21 -4.91 12.63 -12.93
N THR A 22 -3.79 12.81 -13.62
CA THR A 22 -3.59 13.80 -14.69
C THR A 22 -3.21 13.08 -15.98
N ASP A 23 -3.33 13.73 -17.13
CA ASP A 23 -3.12 13.11 -18.45
C ASP A 23 -1.71 12.52 -18.67
N ASP A 24 -0.72 12.92 -17.86
CA ASP A 24 0.65 12.42 -17.91
C ASP A 24 0.89 11.16 -17.07
N ILE A 25 -0.15 10.64 -16.35
CA ILE A 25 -0.05 9.43 -15.54
C ILE A 25 -0.25 8.19 -16.42
N ASN A 26 0.69 7.23 -16.34
CA ASN A 26 0.63 5.97 -17.10
C ASN A 26 0.29 4.76 -16.23
N ALA A 27 0.46 4.85 -14.91
CA ALA A 27 0.15 3.80 -13.94
C ALA A 27 0.06 4.38 -12.53
N VAL A 28 -0.59 3.69 -11.60
CA VAL A 28 -0.77 4.13 -10.22
C VAL A 28 -0.32 3.03 -9.25
N ALA A 29 0.55 3.38 -8.31
CA ALA A 29 0.84 2.56 -7.14
C ALA A 29 0.09 3.13 -5.94
N ILE A 30 -0.76 2.31 -5.30
CA ILE A 30 -1.56 2.67 -4.14
C ILE A 30 -0.93 2.06 -2.89
N SER A 31 -0.42 2.93 -1.99
CA SER A 31 0.14 2.55 -0.68
C SER A 31 -0.53 3.39 0.40
N LEU A 32 -1.67 2.93 0.88
CA LEU A 32 -2.51 3.59 1.89
C LEU A 32 -3.05 2.55 2.88
N GLY A 33 -3.48 3.01 4.06
CA GLY A 33 -4.09 2.17 5.10
C GLY A 33 -3.27 2.09 6.39
N ALA A 34 -1.95 2.35 6.35
CA ALA A 34 -1.13 2.34 7.55
C ALA A 34 -1.64 3.30 8.63
N ASN A 35 -2.02 4.53 8.23
CA ASN A 35 -2.55 5.51 9.16
C ASN A 35 -3.98 5.18 9.64
N ASP A 36 -4.76 4.49 8.84
CA ASP A 36 -6.07 3.97 9.26
C ASP A 36 -5.87 2.94 10.38
N MET A 37 -4.98 1.99 10.16
CA MET A 37 -4.61 0.97 11.14
C MET A 37 -4.04 1.59 12.42
N LEU A 38 -3.09 2.52 12.34
CA LEU A 38 -2.50 3.18 13.51
C LEU A 38 -3.53 3.99 14.32
N ARG A 39 -4.62 4.44 13.71
CA ARG A 39 -5.71 5.19 14.34
C ARG A 39 -6.87 4.29 14.76
N GLY A 40 -6.79 2.98 14.56
CA GLY A 40 -7.86 2.04 14.89
C GLY A 40 -9.14 2.29 14.08
N ILE A 41 -9.05 2.83 12.87
CA ILE A 41 -10.20 2.99 11.98
C ILE A 41 -10.71 1.59 11.61
N PRO A 42 -12.02 1.33 11.66
CA PRO A 42 -12.55 0.01 11.32
C PRO A 42 -12.08 -0.45 9.93
N PRO A 43 -11.59 -1.70 9.78
CA PRO A 43 -11.06 -2.23 8.51
C PRO A 43 -12.03 -2.11 7.33
N SER A 44 -13.34 -2.23 7.60
CA SER A 44 -14.39 -2.06 6.59
C SER A 44 -14.39 -0.67 5.92
N PHE A 45 -14.09 0.40 6.67
CA PHE A 45 -13.97 1.75 6.10
C PHE A 45 -12.73 1.88 5.23
N SER A 46 -11.59 1.32 5.67
CA SER A 46 -10.35 1.31 4.88
C SER A 46 -10.56 0.54 3.57
N LYS A 47 -11.22 -0.62 3.63
CA LYS A 47 -11.57 -1.43 2.45
C LYS A 47 -12.47 -0.66 1.49
N GLU A 48 -13.52 -0.03 1.99
CA GLU A 48 -14.47 0.75 1.17
C GLU A 48 -13.78 1.92 0.45
N ASN A 49 -12.94 2.67 1.18
CA ASN A 49 -12.20 3.80 0.60
C ASN A 49 -11.19 3.32 -0.46
N LEU A 50 -10.43 2.26 -0.20
CA LEU A 50 -9.49 1.67 -1.17
C LEU A 50 -10.22 1.16 -2.41
N SER A 51 -11.37 0.48 -2.25
CA SER A 51 -12.20 0.04 -3.38
C SER A 51 -12.64 1.23 -4.25
N LYS A 52 -13.11 2.33 -3.64
CA LYS A 52 -13.49 3.55 -4.37
C LYS A 52 -12.30 4.19 -5.10
N ILE A 53 -11.11 4.21 -4.49
CA ILE A 53 -9.88 4.70 -5.12
C ILE A 53 -9.55 3.84 -6.34
N ILE A 54 -9.56 2.51 -6.18
CA ILE A 54 -9.29 1.56 -7.26
C ILE A 54 -10.26 1.76 -8.42
N MET A 55 -11.57 1.88 -8.15
CA MET A 55 -12.58 2.12 -9.19
C MET A 55 -12.29 3.42 -9.96
N LYS A 56 -11.99 4.52 -9.27
CA LYS A 56 -11.65 5.80 -9.93
C LYS A 56 -10.40 5.71 -10.80
N VAL A 57 -9.38 4.96 -10.39
CA VAL A 57 -8.19 4.73 -11.21
C VAL A 57 -8.53 3.86 -12.43
N LYS A 58 -9.36 2.82 -12.27
CA LYS A 58 -9.80 1.94 -13.36
C LYS A 58 -10.69 2.67 -14.39
N GLU A 59 -11.50 3.64 -13.96
CA GLU A 59 -12.30 4.50 -14.86
C GLU A 59 -11.40 5.27 -15.85
N ASN A 60 -10.16 5.54 -15.47
CA ASN A 60 -9.14 6.17 -16.33
C ASN A 60 -8.28 5.15 -17.11
N ASN A 61 -8.62 3.86 -17.07
CA ASN A 61 -7.91 2.77 -17.75
C ASN A 61 -6.42 2.67 -17.33
N LEU A 62 -6.07 3.09 -16.12
CA LEU A 62 -4.70 3.05 -15.63
C LEU A 62 -4.39 1.72 -14.94
N PRO A 63 -3.23 1.10 -15.23
CA PRO A 63 -2.72 -0.04 -14.47
C PRO A 63 -2.52 0.32 -12.99
N ILE A 64 -2.78 -0.65 -12.09
CA ILE A 64 -2.69 -0.45 -10.65
C ILE A 64 -1.78 -1.50 -10.02
N LEU A 65 -0.82 -1.03 -9.20
CA LEU A 65 -0.11 -1.82 -8.22
C LEU A 65 -0.64 -1.49 -6.82
N LEU A 66 -1.26 -2.45 -6.17
CA LEU A 66 -1.69 -2.31 -4.77
C LEU A 66 -0.55 -2.76 -3.85
N ILE A 67 -0.16 -1.90 -2.91
CA ILE A 67 0.89 -2.17 -1.93
C ILE A 67 0.23 -2.34 -0.58
N GLY A 68 0.22 -3.57 -0.09
CA GLY A 68 -0.37 -3.94 1.18
C GLY A 68 0.50 -3.59 2.37
N ILE A 69 -0.15 -3.61 3.53
CA ILE A 69 0.46 -3.53 4.84
C ILE A 69 -0.34 -4.40 5.81
N LYS A 70 0.32 -4.98 6.80
CA LYS A 70 -0.34 -5.76 7.85
C LYS A 70 -0.52 -4.97 9.12
N SER A 71 -1.58 -5.32 9.85
CA SER A 71 -1.90 -4.70 11.14
C SER A 71 -0.95 -5.16 12.23
N ILE A 72 -0.63 -4.23 13.14
CA ILE A 72 -0.07 -4.54 14.46
C ILE A 72 -1.14 -5.20 15.35
N GLU A 73 -0.73 -5.83 16.45
CA GLU A 73 -1.64 -6.62 17.30
C GLU A 73 -2.46 -5.80 18.32
N ASN A 74 -2.30 -4.48 18.34
CA ASN A 74 -2.83 -3.60 19.38
C ASN A 74 -4.37 -3.56 19.48
N TYR A 75 -5.08 -3.94 18.42
CA TYR A 75 -6.55 -3.88 18.34
C TYR A 75 -7.23 -5.25 18.41
N GLY A 76 -6.44 -6.30 18.75
CA GLY A 76 -6.93 -7.67 18.87
C GLY A 76 -6.99 -8.45 17.55
N ALA A 77 -7.17 -9.76 17.69
CA ALA A 77 -7.04 -10.69 16.57
C ALA A 77 -8.12 -10.50 15.48
N GLU A 78 -9.33 -10.13 15.88
CA GLU A 78 -10.44 -9.91 14.94
C GLU A 78 -10.12 -8.74 14.00
N TYR A 79 -9.75 -7.58 14.56
CA TYR A 79 -9.32 -6.42 13.78
C TYR A 79 -8.16 -6.76 12.85
N LYS A 80 -7.13 -7.44 13.40
CA LYS A 80 -5.96 -7.84 12.62
C LYS A 80 -6.31 -8.71 11.43
N ASN A 81 -7.12 -9.76 11.65
CA ASN A 81 -7.52 -10.68 10.58
C ASN A 81 -8.34 -9.97 9.50
N GLU A 82 -9.25 -9.10 9.90
CA GLU A 82 -10.06 -8.31 8.96
C GLU A 82 -9.18 -7.36 8.15
N PHE A 83 -8.31 -6.59 8.83
CA PHE A 83 -7.42 -5.63 8.17
C PHE A 83 -6.41 -6.31 7.23
N ASP A 84 -5.76 -7.38 7.68
CA ASP A 84 -4.74 -8.10 6.92
C ASP A 84 -5.30 -8.73 5.63
N SER A 85 -6.61 -9.00 5.57
CA SER A 85 -7.29 -9.55 4.39
C SER A 85 -7.69 -8.50 3.34
N ILE A 86 -7.67 -7.20 3.67
CA ILE A 86 -8.17 -6.14 2.78
C ILE A 86 -7.46 -6.16 1.42
N PHE A 87 -6.13 -6.16 1.45
CA PHE A 87 -5.32 -5.98 0.25
C PHE A 87 -5.40 -7.18 -0.70
N SER A 88 -5.35 -8.41 -0.16
CA SER A 88 -5.53 -9.62 -0.97
C SER A 88 -6.93 -9.68 -1.57
N ASN A 89 -7.97 -9.43 -0.76
CA ASN A 89 -9.35 -9.43 -1.24
C ASN A 89 -9.59 -8.41 -2.36
N LEU A 90 -9.05 -7.19 -2.22
CA LEU A 90 -9.18 -6.16 -3.25
C LEU A 90 -8.34 -6.50 -4.50
N ALA A 91 -7.15 -7.07 -4.33
CA ALA A 91 -6.34 -7.49 -5.46
C ALA A 91 -7.02 -8.60 -6.27
N ASP A 92 -7.63 -9.58 -5.60
CA ASP A 92 -8.39 -10.65 -6.25
C ASP A 92 -9.67 -10.13 -6.91
N GLU A 93 -10.45 -9.28 -6.21
CA GLU A 93 -11.71 -8.70 -6.70
C GLU A 93 -11.52 -7.85 -7.96
N PHE A 94 -10.45 -7.08 -8.00
CA PHE A 94 -10.17 -6.12 -9.10
C PHE A 94 -9.10 -6.59 -10.08
N GLU A 95 -8.55 -7.80 -9.91
CA GLU A 95 -7.47 -8.40 -10.72
C GLU A 95 -6.23 -7.48 -10.79
N LEU A 96 -5.69 -7.10 -9.61
CA LEU A 96 -4.59 -6.15 -9.51
C LEU A 96 -3.24 -6.83 -9.27
N PHE A 97 -2.16 -6.17 -9.67
CA PHE A 97 -0.86 -6.46 -9.11
C PHE A 97 -0.83 -6.13 -7.62
N LEU A 98 -0.33 -7.06 -6.81
CA LEU A 98 -0.24 -6.92 -5.36
C LEU A 98 1.21 -7.11 -4.89
N TYR A 99 1.69 -6.17 -4.08
CA TYR A 99 2.79 -6.40 -3.16
C TYR A 99 2.19 -6.59 -1.75
N PRO A 100 2.25 -7.80 -1.16
CA PRO A 100 1.36 -8.17 -0.06
C PRO A 100 1.56 -7.40 1.23
N ASP A 101 2.83 -7.07 1.56
CA ASP A 101 3.16 -6.40 2.82
C ASP A 101 4.46 -5.59 2.69
N LEU A 102 4.34 -4.27 2.70
CA LEU A 102 5.46 -3.35 2.56
C LEU A 102 6.50 -3.50 3.67
N MET A 103 6.09 -3.88 4.87
CA MET A 103 6.96 -3.98 6.03
C MET A 103 7.56 -5.37 6.24
N ALA A 104 7.06 -6.41 5.55
CA ALA A 104 7.55 -7.78 5.69
C ALA A 104 9.07 -7.93 5.52
N PRO A 105 9.74 -7.23 4.58
CA PRO A 105 11.20 -7.34 4.42
C PRO A 105 11.99 -6.97 5.68
N ILE A 106 11.44 -6.09 6.52
CA ILE A 106 12.04 -5.68 7.79
C ILE A 106 11.56 -6.59 8.93
N LEU A 107 10.23 -6.77 9.06
CA LEU A 107 9.62 -7.43 10.21
C LEU A 107 9.94 -8.93 10.28
N ASN A 108 10.20 -9.57 9.13
CA ASN A 108 10.59 -10.98 9.07
C ASN A 108 12.06 -11.24 9.38
N LYS A 109 12.85 -10.20 9.69
CA LYS A 109 14.25 -10.39 10.11
C LYS A 109 14.31 -10.81 11.57
N GLU A 110 15.08 -11.85 11.85
CA GLU A 110 15.35 -12.34 13.23
C GLU A 110 16.25 -11.40 14.05
N LYS A 111 16.65 -10.26 13.48
CA LYS A 111 17.56 -9.29 14.09
C LYS A 111 16.80 -8.18 14.79
N ASP A 112 17.53 -7.43 15.62
CA ASP A 112 17.05 -6.24 16.29
C ASP A 112 16.45 -5.23 15.27
N LEU A 113 15.16 -5.00 15.38
CA LEU A 113 14.40 -4.12 14.49
C LEU A 113 14.85 -2.66 14.58
N SER A 114 15.49 -2.25 15.69
CA SER A 114 16.03 -0.89 15.85
C SER A 114 17.11 -0.56 14.81
N LEU A 115 17.71 -1.58 14.19
CA LEU A 115 18.68 -1.40 13.10
C LEU A 115 18.02 -0.89 11.80
N TYR A 116 16.70 -1.07 11.66
CA TYR A 116 15.96 -0.83 10.41
C TYR A 116 14.79 0.16 10.57
N LEU A 117 14.41 0.44 11.83
CA LEU A 117 13.33 1.36 12.15
C LEU A 117 13.89 2.64 12.79
N GLN A 118 13.11 3.71 12.72
CA GLN A 118 13.35 4.96 13.44
C GLN A 118 13.08 4.76 14.95
N GLU A 119 13.34 5.76 15.75
CA GLU A 119 13.13 5.72 17.21
C GLU A 119 11.68 5.42 17.60
N ASP A 120 10.72 5.74 16.73
CA ASP A 120 9.29 5.45 16.94
C ASP A 120 8.92 3.98 16.74
N MET A 121 9.85 3.15 16.28
CA MET A 121 9.66 1.72 15.98
C MET A 121 8.54 1.42 14.98
N LEU A 122 8.12 2.41 14.20
CA LEU A 122 7.05 2.31 13.19
C LEU A 122 7.55 2.61 11.79
N HIS A 123 8.36 3.65 11.63
CA HIS A 123 8.83 4.08 10.33
C HIS A 123 10.21 3.49 10.00
N PRO A 124 10.43 3.00 8.77
CA PRO A 124 11.76 2.58 8.34
C PRO A 124 12.77 3.72 8.41
N ASN A 125 13.98 3.42 8.89
CA ASN A 125 15.14 4.29 8.72
C ASN A 125 15.77 4.06 7.33
N GLU A 126 16.90 4.70 7.03
CA GLU A 126 17.58 4.60 5.74
C GLU A 126 17.87 3.15 5.32
N LYS A 127 18.40 2.33 6.25
CA LYS A 127 18.68 0.91 5.98
C LYS A 127 17.40 0.10 5.78
N GLY A 128 16.34 0.40 6.52
CA GLY A 128 15.04 -0.22 6.34
C GLY A 128 14.45 0.10 4.96
N VAL A 129 14.55 1.36 4.53
CA VAL A 129 14.11 1.77 3.19
C VAL A 129 14.89 1.05 2.09
N GLU A 130 16.23 0.93 2.21
CA GLU A 130 17.04 0.18 1.24
C GLU A 130 16.57 -1.26 1.08
N ILE A 131 16.29 -1.95 2.18
CA ILE A 131 15.80 -3.33 2.16
C ILE A 131 14.43 -3.42 1.50
N ILE A 132 13.49 -2.54 1.87
CA ILE A 132 12.16 -2.51 1.25
C ILE A 132 12.28 -2.29 -0.26
N VAL A 133 13.11 -1.34 -0.69
CA VAL A 133 13.31 -1.05 -2.12
C VAL A 133 13.87 -2.26 -2.87
N GLN A 134 14.87 -2.94 -2.32
CA GLN A 134 15.44 -4.14 -2.93
C GLN A 134 14.39 -5.24 -3.11
N GLU A 135 13.53 -5.45 -2.13
CA GLU A 135 12.52 -6.53 -2.15
C GLU A 135 11.30 -6.20 -3.02
N ILE A 136 10.86 -4.94 -3.07
CA ILE A 136 9.70 -4.55 -3.89
C ILE A 136 10.08 -4.34 -5.37
N LEU A 137 11.34 -4.03 -5.67
CA LEU A 137 11.80 -3.69 -7.03
C LEU A 137 11.41 -4.73 -8.10
N PRO A 138 11.56 -6.06 -7.89
CA PRO A 138 11.11 -7.04 -8.86
C PRO A 138 9.62 -6.97 -9.16
N THR A 139 8.79 -6.74 -8.13
CA THR A 139 7.34 -6.58 -8.32
C THR A 139 7.00 -5.33 -9.13
N ILE A 140 7.67 -4.21 -8.85
CA ILE A 140 7.50 -2.97 -9.62
C ILE A 140 7.94 -3.17 -11.07
N THR A 141 9.06 -3.83 -11.32
CA THR A 141 9.56 -4.11 -12.68
C THR A 141 8.55 -4.96 -13.45
N ASN A 142 8.10 -6.07 -12.87
CA ASN A 142 7.10 -6.94 -13.50
C ASN A 142 5.78 -6.20 -13.77
N PHE A 143 5.36 -5.33 -12.85
CA PHE A 143 4.18 -4.49 -13.04
C PHE A 143 4.36 -3.54 -14.24
N ILE A 144 5.49 -2.84 -14.33
CA ILE A 144 5.79 -1.93 -15.45
C ILE A 144 5.84 -2.70 -16.77
N ASP A 145 6.51 -3.85 -16.82
CA ASP A 145 6.64 -4.68 -18.03
C ASP A 145 5.28 -5.21 -18.51
N SER A 146 4.32 -5.42 -17.60
CA SER A 146 2.99 -5.95 -17.93
C SER A 146 2.17 -5.07 -18.84
N PHE A 147 2.40 -3.76 -18.86
CA PHE A 147 1.69 -2.81 -19.74
C PHE A 147 2.58 -2.19 -20.83
N ASN A 148 3.91 -2.16 -20.66
CA ASN A 148 4.82 -1.71 -21.72
C ASN A 148 4.90 -2.71 -22.88
N ASN A 149 4.74 -4.01 -22.63
CA ASN A 149 4.79 -5.06 -23.65
C ASN A 149 3.45 -5.26 -24.40
N LYS A 150 2.42 -4.44 -24.13
CA LYS A 150 1.13 -4.47 -24.81
C LYS A 150 0.98 -3.45 -25.96
N ASN A 151 2.05 -2.68 -26.25
CA ASN A 151 2.08 -1.70 -27.35
C ASN A 151 2.89 -2.21 -28.53
#